data_be72bd40c2eef2574e1ecc53ebed6394
#
_entry.id   be72bd40c2eef2574e1ecc53ebed6394
#
_cell.length_a   1.000
_cell.length_b   1.000
_cell.length_c   1.000
_cell.angle_alpha   90.00
_cell.angle_beta   90.00
_cell.angle_gamma   90.00
#
_symmetry.space_group_name_H-M   'P 1'
#
loop_
_entity.id
_entity.type
_entity.pdbx_description
1 polymer ?
#
loop_
_entity_poly.entity_id
_entity_poly.type
_entity_poly.pdbx_seq_one_letter_code
_entity_poly.pdbx_strand_id
1 'polypeptide(L)'
;MGLVLLLAPAWAQVARLDDSTSPRAHVSVDLQQARPVDAHTLALPLGRIDYRLATTPHVGRRARIFYVVPPAIAGLRAPAGLQVQWRSLGVFASGAARPGDRVPVWQGIVRTGWMNESFDLQLRIDPRALQMGPGAALSFEAYFEIETMP
;
A
#
# COMPACT_ATOMS: atom_id res chain seq x y z
N MET A 1 -36.03 -6.50 38.50
CA MET A 1 -34.60 -6.32 38.20
C MET A 1 -34.43 -6.43 36.68
N GLY A 2 -34.26 -5.30 36.02
CA GLY A 2 -33.97 -5.29 34.59
C GLY A 2 -32.46 -5.48 34.35
N LEU A 3 -32.09 -6.51 33.62
CA LEU A 3 -30.72 -6.69 33.14
C LEU A 3 -30.51 -5.67 32.01
N VAL A 4 -29.82 -4.57 32.30
CA VAL A 4 -29.38 -3.65 31.27
C VAL A 4 -28.16 -4.29 30.59
N LEU A 5 -28.40 -4.96 29.48
CA LEU A 5 -27.34 -5.35 28.57
C LEU A 5 -26.76 -4.05 27.95
N LEU A 6 -25.65 -3.59 28.50
CA LEU A 6 -24.81 -2.59 27.87
C LEU A 6 -24.21 -3.24 26.62
N LEU A 7 -24.85 -3.05 25.49
CA LEU A 7 -24.26 -3.33 24.18
C LEU A 7 -23.08 -2.38 24.02
N ALA A 8 -21.86 -2.91 24.23
CA ALA A 8 -20.64 -2.18 23.87
C ALA A 8 -20.69 -1.89 22.36
N PRO A 9 -20.38 -0.63 21.92
CA PRO A 9 -20.34 -0.34 20.49
C PRO A 9 -19.31 -1.24 19.82
N ALA A 10 -19.72 -1.95 18.78
CA ALA A 10 -18.82 -2.75 17.96
C ALA A 10 -17.96 -1.78 17.14
N TRP A 11 -16.70 -1.60 17.52
CA TRP A 11 -15.75 -0.77 16.81
C TRP A 11 -15.16 -1.56 15.64
N ALA A 12 -14.98 -0.88 14.48
CA ALA A 12 -14.18 -1.40 13.39
C ALA A 12 -12.74 -1.60 13.89
N GLN A 13 -12.18 -2.79 13.66
CA GLN A 13 -10.81 -3.10 14.03
C GLN A 13 -9.92 -2.97 12.81
N VAL A 14 -8.81 -2.24 12.97
CA VAL A 14 -7.80 -2.06 11.93
C VAL A 14 -6.54 -2.82 12.34
N ALA A 15 -6.02 -3.62 11.42
CA ALA A 15 -4.77 -4.34 11.62
C ALA A 15 -3.94 -4.28 10.34
N ARG A 16 -2.63 -4.30 10.49
CA ARG A 16 -1.72 -4.47 9.36
C ARG A 16 -1.75 -5.95 8.93
N LEU A 17 -1.89 -6.19 7.63
CA LEU A 17 -1.78 -7.53 7.08
C LEU A 17 -0.31 -7.95 6.97
N ASP A 18 -0.02 -9.16 7.42
CA ASP A 18 1.30 -9.75 7.28
C ASP A 18 1.53 -10.15 5.82
N ASP A 19 2.54 -9.56 5.22
CA ASP A 19 2.98 -9.83 3.85
C ASP A 19 4.37 -10.47 3.79
N SER A 20 4.89 -10.94 4.92
CA SER A 20 6.26 -11.44 5.06
C SER A 20 6.59 -12.63 4.17
N THR A 21 5.57 -13.39 3.74
CA THR A 21 5.75 -14.54 2.83
C THR A 21 5.50 -14.18 1.36
N SER A 22 5.38 -12.89 1.06
CA SER A 22 5.20 -12.44 -0.33
C SER A 22 6.41 -12.79 -1.18
N PRO A 23 6.21 -13.29 -2.42
CA PRO A 23 7.32 -13.63 -3.30
C PRO A 23 8.15 -12.42 -3.71
N ARG A 24 7.51 -11.26 -3.84
CA ARG A 24 8.16 -10.03 -4.27
C ARG A 24 7.40 -8.79 -3.77
N ALA A 25 7.50 -8.52 -2.46
CA ALA A 25 6.85 -7.37 -1.83
C ALA A 25 7.74 -6.12 -1.78
N HIS A 26 9.05 -6.29 -1.88
CA HIS A 26 10.02 -5.20 -1.79
C HIS A 26 10.77 -5.05 -3.11
N VAL A 27 10.91 -3.82 -3.56
CA VAL A 27 11.60 -3.49 -4.82
C VAL A 27 12.63 -2.43 -4.55
N SER A 28 13.85 -2.69 -5.00
CA SER A 28 14.91 -1.69 -5.06
C SER A 28 14.59 -0.67 -6.16
N VAL A 29 14.68 0.60 -5.82
CA VAL A 29 14.43 1.69 -6.75
C VAL A 29 15.72 2.10 -7.43
N ASP A 30 15.80 1.90 -8.74
CA ASP A 30 16.91 2.35 -9.56
C ASP A 30 16.53 3.64 -10.28
N LEU A 31 17.04 4.75 -9.76
CA LEU A 31 16.76 6.08 -10.32
C LEU A 31 17.32 6.28 -11.74
N GLN A 32 18.27 5.44 -12.18
CA GLN A 32 18.78 5.50 -13.55
C GLN A 32 17.74 5.05 -14.58
N GLN A 33 16.74 4.29 -14.17
CA GLN A 33 15.62 3.90 -15.04
C GLN A 33 14.51 4.94 -15.12
N ALA A 34 14.63 6.02 -14.35
CA ALA A 34 13.65 7.10 -14.39
C ALA A 34 13.68 7.82 -15.73
N ARG A 35 12.50 8.15 -16.25
CA ARG A 35 12.32 8.83 -17.53
C ARG A 35 11.54 10.12 -17.34
N PRO A 36 11.99 11.24 -17.95
CA PRO A 36 11.20 12.46 -17.93
C PRO A 36 9.85 12.26 -18.61
N VAL A 37 8.78 12.67 -17.93
CA VAL A 37 7.43 12.74 -18.50
C VAL A 37 7.16 14.18 -18.95
N ASP A 38 7.59 15.13 -18.16
CA ASP A 38 7.54 16.56 -18.43
C ASP A 38 8.73 17.27 -17.73
N ALA A 39 8.73 18.62 -17.75
CA ALA A 39 9.81 19.40 -17.16
C ALA A 39 9.99 19.20 -15.64
N HIS A 40 8.98 18.68 -14.96
CA HIS A 40 8.93 18.62 -13.49
C HIS A 40 8.66 17.21 -12.94
N THR A 41 8.50 16.21 -13.79
CA THR A 41 8.10 14.87 -13.37
C THR A 41 8.94 13.78 -14.03
N LEU A 42 9.48 12.90 -13.21
CA LEU A 42 10.10 11.66 -13.64
C LEU A 42 9.12 10.50 -13.42
N ALA A 43 9.02 9.61 -14.38
CA ALA A 43 8.32 8.34 -14.23
C ALA A 43 9.33 7.22 -14.00
N LEU A 44 9.09 6.39 -12.98
CA LEU A 44 9.94 5.27 -12.64
C LEU A 44 9.10 4.01 -12.54
N PRO A 45 9.19 3.12 -13.55
CA PRO A 45 8.49 1.85 -13.48
C PRO A 45 9.19 0.92 -12.47
N LEU A 46 8.44 0.38 -11.53
CA LEU A 46 8.92 -0.63 -10.57
C LEU A 46 8.60 -2.06 -11.05
N GLY A 47 7.73 -2.18 -12.04
CA GLY A 47 7.29 -3.46 -12.56
C GLY A 47 6.31 -4.17 -11.63
N ARG A 48 6.27 -5.48 -11.75
CA ARG A 48 5.32 -6.33 -11.04
C ARG A 48 5.79 -6.60 -9.61
N ILE A 49 4.89 -6.35 -8.67
CA ILE A 49 5.02 -6.69 -7.26
C ILE A 49 4.01 -7.78 -6.95
N ASP A 50 4.45 -8.84 -6.29
CA ASP A 50 3.61 -9.97 -5.92
C ASP A 50 3.47 -10.02 -4.41
N TYR A 51 2.22 -9.91 -3.92
CA TYR A 51 1.89 -9.93 -2.52
C TYR A 51 1.20 -11.22 -2.13
N ARG A 52 1.52 -11.71 -0.94
CA ARG A 52 0.79 -12.76 -0.27
C ARG A 52 0.38 -12.26 1.11
N LEU A 53 -0.91 -12.04 1.29
CA LEU A 53 -1.46 -11.43 2.49
C LEU A 53 -2.06 -12.48 3.40
N ALA A 54 -1.65 -12.50 4.65
CA ALA A 54 -2.19 -13.41 5.66
C ALA A 54 -3.53 -12.88 6.18
N THR A 55 -4.61 -13.56 5.84
CA THR A 55 -5.98 -13.17 6.19
C THR A 55 -6.66 -14.14 7.14
N THR A 56 -5.95 -15.18 7.58
CA THR A 56 -6.49 -16.25 8.45
C THR A 56 -7.26 -15.72 9.67
N PRO A 57 -6.77 -14.71 10.43
CA PRO A 57 -7.48 -14.22 11.61
C PRO A 57 -8.83 -13.56 11.29
N HIS A 58 -9.08 -13.25 10.02
CA HIS A 58 -10.24 -12.46 9.58
C HIS A 58 -11.24 -13.27 8.75
N VAL A 59 -11.00 -14.57 8.55
CA VAL A 59 -11.87 -15.43 7.76
C VAL A 59 -13.29 -15.41 8.31
N GLY A 60 -14.27 -15.27 7.42
CA GLY A 60 -15.69 -15.20 7.75
C GLY A 60 -16.20 -13.81 8.11
N ARG A 61 -15.31 -12.82 8.21
CA ARG A 61 -15.67 -11.45 8.57
C ARG A 61 -15.78 -10.56 7.34
N ARG A 62 -16.71 -9.63 7.40
CA ARG A 62 -16.81 -8.55 6.42
C ARG A 62 -15.69 -7.55 6.69
N ALA A 63 -14.97 -7.19 5.66
CA ALA A 63 -13.80 -6.34 5.79
C ALA A 63 -13.56 -5.45 4.57
N ARG A 64 -12.74 -4.43 4.77
CA ARG A 64 -12.12 -3.62 3.72
C ARG A 64 -10.62 -3.74 3.83
N ILE A 65 -9.94 -3.77 2.69
CA ILE A 65 -8.48 -3.77 2.63
C ILE A 65 -8.04 -2.47 1.98
N PHE A 66 -6.99 -1.88 2.56
CA PHE A 66 -6.41 -0.62 2.12
C PHE A 66 -4.95 -0.81 1.75
N TYR A 67 -4.53 -0.13 0.70
CA TYR A 67 -3.13 0.03 0.36
C TYR A 67 -2.63 1.32 1.00
N VAL A 68 -1.56 1.23 1.79
CA VAL A 68 -1.07 2.34 2.61
C VAL A 68 0.34 2.69 2.18
N VAL A 69 0.53 3.96 1.84
CA VAL A 69 1.85 4.51 1.55
C VAL A 69 2.32 5.26 2.78
N PRO A 70 3.49 4.91 3.37
CA PRO A 70 3.99 5.59 4.55
C PRO A 70 4.16 7.10 4.34
N PRO A 71 3.94 7.92 5.37
CA PRO A 71 4.07 9.37 5.24
C PRO A 71 5.52 9.83 5.04
N ALA A 72 6.49 9.04 5.50
CA ALA A 72 7.90 9.31 5.31
C ALA A 72 8.54 8.20 4.47
N ILE A 73 9.29 8.59 3.45
CA ILE A 73 9.96 7.66 2.54
C ILE A 73 11.44 8.05 2.48
N ALA A 74 12.31 7.09 2.77
CA ALA A 74 13.76 7.33 2.72
C ALA A 74 14.19 7.73 1.31
N GLY A 75 14.99 8.77 1.21
CA GLY A 75 15.42 9.33 -0.07
C GLY A 75 14.55 10.47 -0.59
N LEU A 76 13.41 10.75 0.05
CA LEU A 76 12.57 11.91 -0.23
C LEU A 76 12.70 12.94 0.89
N ARG A 77 13.07 14.17 0.54
CA ARG A 77 13.01 15.31 1.45
C ARG A 77 11.66 16.04 1.42
N ALA A 78 10.89 15.86 0.34
CA ALA A 78 9.57 16.43 0.16
C ALA A 78 8.58 15.34 -0.25
N PRO A 79 7.85 14.72 0.71
CA PRO A 79 6.95 13.60 0.41
C PRO A 79 5.88 13.94 -0.62
N ALA A 80 5.41 15.19 -0.66
CA ALA A 80 4.41 15.63 -1.64
C ALA A 80 4.88 15.52 -3.10
N GLY A 81 6.18 15.36 -3.35
CA GLY A 81 6.75 15.19 -4.69
C GLY A 81 6.67 13.76 -5.23
N LEU A 82 6.11 12.82 -4.49
CA LEU A 82 5.94 11.43 -4.92
C LEU A 82 4.47 11.09 -5.10
N GLN A 83 4.16 10.41 -6.20
CA GLN A 83 2.88 9.72 -6.41
C GLN A 83 3.16 8.28 -6.80
N VAL A 84 2.48 7.37 -6.15
CA VAL A 84 2.49 5.94 -6.48
C VAL A 84 1.27 5.64 -7.32
N GLN A 85 1.45 4.95 -8.43
CA GLN A 85 0.36 4.46 -9.27
C GLN A 85 0.47 2.95 -9.38
N TRP A 86 -0.65 2.26 -9.28
CA TRP A 86 -0.68 0.82 -9.46
C TRP A 86 -1.84 0.38 -10.34
N ARG A 87 -1.55 -0.60 -11.16
CA ARG A 87 -2.54 -1.34 -11.90
C ARG A 87 -2.65 -2.73 -11.29
N SER A 88 -3.83 -3.06 -10.82
CA SER A 88 -4.08 -4.38 -10.29
C SER A 88 -4.09 -5.42 -11.39
N LEU A 89 -3.44 -6.55 -11.14
CA LEU A 89 -3.44 -7.71 -12.02
C LEU A 89 -4.37 -8.82 -11.49
N GLY A 90 -5.06 -8.59 -10.39
CA GLY A 90 -5.98 -9.50 -9.73
C GLY A 90 -7.33 -8.85 -9.45
N VAL A 91 -7.89 -9.12 -8.27
CA VAL A 91 -9.23 -8.65 -7.88
C VAL A 91 -9.22 -7.33 -7.12
N PHE A 92 -8.06 -6.88 -6.63
CA PHE A 92 -7.97 -5.58 -5.97
C PHE A 92 -8.15 -4.44 -6.98
N ALA A 93 -8.61 -3.30 -6.51
CA ALA A 93 -8.78 -2.13 -7.34
C ALA A 93 -7.43 -1.47 -7.66
N SER A 94 -7.29 -1.00 -8.88
CA SER A 94 -6.20 -0.12 -9.29
C SER A 94 -6.37 1.26 -8.67
N GLY A 95 -5.28 2.01 -8.53
CA GLY A 95 -5.36 3.35 -7.95
C GLY A 95 -4.06 4.11 -7.96
N ALA A 96 -4.07 5.20 -7.23
CA ALA A 96 -2.92 6.05 -7.00
C ALA A 96 -2.94 6.58 -5.57
N ALA A 97 -1.76 6.87 -5.03
CA ALA A 97 -1.61 7.38 -3.67
C ALA A 97 -0.39 8.27 -3.56
N ARG A 98 -0.42 9.17 -2.59
CA ARG A 98 0.70 9.97 -2.14
C ARG A 98 1.19 9.46 -0.80
N PRO A 99 2.40 9.81 -0.34
CA PRO A 99 2.84 9.47 1.01
C PRO A 99 1.82 9.93 2.06
N GLY A 100 1.47 9.02 2.97
CA GLY A 100 0.45 9.23 3.99
C GLY A 100 -0.96 8.79 3.59
N ASP A 101 -1.20 8.46 2.33
CA ASP A 101 -2.52 8.04 1.87
C ASP A 101 -2.82 6.59 2.23
N ARG A 102 -4.09 6.35 2.45
CA ARG A 102 -4.68 5.04 2.73
C ARG A 102 -5.85 4.84 1.76
N VAL A 103 -5.66 3.98 0.77
CA VAL A 103 -6.58 3.85 -0.36
C VAL A 103 -7.29 2.50 -0.33
N PRO A 104 -8.63 2.45 -0.33
CA PRO A 104 -9.35 1.18 -0.34
C PRO A 104 -9.13 0.45 -1.67
N VAL A 105 -8.79 -0.83 -1.60
CA VAL A 105 -8.52 -1.69 -2.77
C VAL A 105 -9.43 -2.92 -2.84
N TRP A 106 -10.08 -3.27 -1.72
CA TRP A 106 -10.97 -4.42 -1.69
C TRP A 106 -12.00 -4.30 -0.56
N GLN A 107 -13.18 -4.85 -0.80
CA GLN A 107 -14.24 -4.97 0.18
C GLN A 107 -15.02 -6.26 -0.04
N GLY A 108 -15.35 -6.95 1.04
CA GLY A 108 -16.12 -8.16 0.99
C GLY A 108 -16.03 -9.00 2.27
N ILE A 109 -16.43 -10.23 2.17
CA ILE A 109 -16.26 -11.23 3.24
C ILE A 109 -14.96 -11.98 2.96
N VAL A 110 -14.08 -12.03 3.95
CA VAL A 110 -12.83 -12.80 3.86
C VAL A 110 -13.17 -14.28 3.84
N ARG A 111 -12.80 -14.97 2.77
CA ARG A 111 -13.15 -16.38 2.56
C ARG A 111 -11.98 -17.34 2.68
N THR A 112 -10.77 -16.83 2.59
CA THR A 112 -9.54 -17.63 2.56
C THR A 112 -8.55 -17.11 3.58
N GLY A 113 -7.65 -17.98 4.05
CA GLY A 113 -6.58 -17.61 4.98
C GLY A 113 -5.44 -16.84 4.33
N TRP A 114 -5.39 -16.79 3.01
CA TRP A 114 -4.39 -16.06 2.22
C TRP A 114 -5.07 -15.38 1.04
N MET A 115 -4.60 -14.18 0.72
CA MET A 115 -4.97 -13.48 -0.51
C MET A 115 -3.69 -13.15 -1.28
N ASN A 116 -3.63 -13.63 -2.53
CA ASN A 116 -2.50 -13.36 -3.43
C ASN A 116 -2.93 -12.30 -4.43
N GLU A 117 -2.17 -11.21 -4.47
CA GLU A 117 -2.42 -10.10 -5.38
C GLU A 117 -1.13 -9.62 -6.01
N SER A 118 -1.24 -9.12 -7.22
CA SER A 118 -0.11 -8.55 -7.95
C SER A 118 -0.47 -7.18 -8.46
N PHE A 119 0.47 -6.26 -8.31
CA PHE A 119 0.38 -4.90 -8.83
C PHE A 119 1.50 -4.62 -9.81
N ASP A 120 1.18 -3.92 -10.87
CA ASP A 120 2.17 -3.25 -11.71
C ASP A 120 2.32 -1.82 -11.19
N LEU A 121 3.49 -1.53 -10.61
CA LEU A 121 3.76 -0.28 -9.91
C LEU A 121 4.58 0.69 -10.74
N GLN A 122 4.21 1.95 -10.67
CA GLN A 122 4.95 3.07 -11.22
C GLN A 122 5.02 4.20 -10.21
N LEU A 123 6.17 4.81 -10.06
CA LEU A 123 6.35 6.05 -9.30
C LEU A 123 6.39 7.24 -10.24
N ARG A 124 5.78 8.35 -9.83
CA ARG A 124 5.96 9.68 -10.41
C ARG A 124 6.62 10.57 -9.37
N ILE A 125 7.73 11.16 -9.72
CA ILE A 125 8.59 11.87 -8.78
C ILE A 125 8.92 13.24 -9.34
N ASP A 126 8.74 14.29 -8.52
CA ASP A 126 9.36 15.58 -8.75
C ASP A 126 10.86 15.48 -8.38
N PRO A 127 11.79 15.69 -9.32
CA PRO A 127 13.23 15.57 -9.03
C PRO A 127 13.69 16.44 -7.88
N ARG A 128 13.04 17.56 -7.64
CA ARG A 128 13.37 18.47 -6.53
C ARG A 128 13.05 17.89 -5.16
N ALA A 129 12.17 16.88 -5.12
CA ALA A 129 11.82 16.19 -3.89
C ALA A 129 12.82 15.11 -3.49
N LEU A 130 13.73 14.74 -4.38
CA LEU A 130 14.75 13.73 -4.10
C LEU A 130 15.85 14.30 -3.22
N GLN A 131 16.29 13.49 -2.27
CA GLN A 131 17.50 13.77 -1.50
C GLN A 131 18.71 13.46 -2.38
N MET A 132 19.52 14.51 -2.66
CA MET A 132 20.72 14.40 -3.47
C MET A 132 21.93 14.27 -2.58
N GLY A 133 22.92 13.48 -2.99
CA GLY A 133 24.19 13.35 -2.31
C GLY A 133 24.75 11.92 -2.37
N PRO A 134 26.02 11.72 -1.92
CA PRO A 134 26.62 10.41 -1.86
C PRO A 134 25.82 9.45 -0.97
N GLY A 135 25.50 8.26 -1.46
CA GLY A 135 24.72 7.26 -0.74
C GLY A 135 23.22 7.55 -0.66
N ALA A 136 22.72 8.60 -1.32
CA ALA A 136 21.29 8.84 -1.42
C ALA A 136 20.62 7.73 -2.23
N ALA A 137 19.62 7.09 -1.65
CA ALA A 137 18.83 6.04 -2.29
C ALA A 137 17.36 6.21 -1.93
N LEU A 138 16.50 5.96 -2.91
CA LEU A 138 15.06 5.94 -2.69
C LEU A 138 14.65 4.52 -2.29
N SER A 139 14.05 4.39 -1.11
CA SER A 139 13.50 3.13 -0.62
C SER A 139 11.99 3.25 -0.53
N PHE A 140 11.28 2.47 -1.33
CA PHE A 140 9.83 2.47 -1.34
C PHE A 140 9.29 1.20 -0.70
N GLU A 141 8.50 1.40 0.35
CA GLU A 141 7.75 0.34 1.01
C GLU A 141 6.32 0.80 1.21
N ALA A 142 5.37 -0.03 0.82
CA ALA A 142 3.96 0.14 1.12
C ALA A 142 3.45 -1.13 1.78
N TYR A 143 2.31 -1.02 2.44
CA TYR A 143 1.73 -2.15 3.15
C TYR A 143 0.21 -2.14 3.03
N PHE A 144 -0.41 -3.23 3.47
CA PHE A 144 -1.86 -3.36 3.49
C PHE A 144 -2.38 -3.34 4.92
N GLU A 145 -3.51 -2.68 5.10
CA GLU A 145 -4.31 -2.74 6.31
C GLU A 145 -5.66 -3.37 6.02
N ILE A 146 -6.17 -4.12 6.97
CA ILE A 146 -7.52 -4.65 6.94
C ILE A 146 -8.34 -4.01 8.05
N GLU A 147 -9.53 -3.54 7.70
CA GLU A 147 -10.52 -3.05 8.63
C GLU A 147 -11.69 -4.02 8.63
N THR A 148 -11.87 -4.73 9.74
CA THR A 148 -13.01 -5.62 9.91
C THR A 148 -14.21 -4.84 10.43
N MET A 149 -15.35 -5.06 9.79
CA MET A 149 -16.60 -4.45 10.18
C MET A 149 -17.34 -5.33 11.19
N PRO A 150 -18.06 -4.70 12.11
CA PRO A 150 -18.88 -5.44 13.07
C PRO A 150 -20.02 -6.22 12.41
#